data_35b7b8c65efc72c4892d4fa2ad06b57f
#
_entry.id   35b7b8c65efc72c4892d4fa2ad06b57f
#
_cell.length_a   1.000
_cell.length_b   1.000
_cell.length_c   1.000
_cell.angle_alpha   90.00
_cell.angle_beta   90.00
_cell.angle_gamma   90.00
#
_symmetry.space_group_name_H-M   'P 1'
#
loop_
_entity.id
_entity.type
_entity.pdbx_description
1 polymer ?
#
loop_
_entity_poly.entity_id
_entity_poly.type
_entity_poly.pdbx_seq_one_letter_code
_entity_poly.pdbx_strand_id
1 'polypeptide(L)'
;FYIILVLEKIIKESNMNQYFKALLAEQTEMALATSVKDTPNVRIVNFYYDEDTKKLFFISFKNSQKIQELATNNRIALTTIPKGDGRYVRIQGIVKESQLSIEDIRGVFVQKYPYYQDIIEQHSNSLQLFEISFSDAFLVLDNNQVEKIKL
;
A
#
# COMPACT_ATOMS: atom_id res chain seq x y z
N PHE A 1 38.32 -3.56 8.43
CA PHE A 1 37.51 -4.72 8.01
C PHE A 1 36.06 -4.59 8.52
N TYR A 2 35.88 -4.36 9.80
CA TYR A 2 34.55 -4.17 10.41
C TYR A 2 33.79 -2.97 9.80
N ILE A 3 34.46 -1.84 9.60
CA ILE A 3 33.89 -0.63 9.00
C ILE A 3 33.39 -0.89 7.57
N ILE A 4 34.13 -1.67 6.78
CA ILE A 4 33.73 -2.01 5.40
C ILE A 4 32.44 -2.82 5.41
N LEU A 5 32.33 -3.83 6.29
CA LEU A 5 31.11 -4.65 6.42
C LEU A 5 29.90 -3.82 6.84
N VAL A 6 30.09 -2.87 7.76
CA VAL A 6 29.02 -1.96 8.19
C VAL A 6 28.58 -1.06 7.04
N LEU A 7 29.51 -0.50 6.27
CA LEU A 7 29.20 0.34 5.12
C LEU A 7 28.47 -0.43 4.02
N GLU A 8 28.91 -1.65 3.72
CA GLU A 8 28.23 -2.52 2.74
C GLU A 8 26.80 -2.81 3.15
N LYS A 9 26.57 -3.09 4.44
CA LYS A 9 25.23 -3.31 4.98
C LYS A 9 24.35 -2.06 4.83
N ILE A 10 24.87 -0.89 5.19
CA ILE A 10 24.15 0.38 5.08
C ILE A 10 23.77 0.67 3.62
N ILE A 11 24.71 0.47 2.69
CA ILE A 11 24.47 0.66 1.25
C ILE A 11 23.39 -0.29 0.76
N LYS A 12 23.46 -1.57 1.15
CA LYS A 12 22.44 -2.55 0.77
C LYS A 12 21.05 -2.16 1.26
N GLU A 13 20.93 -1.80 2.54
CA GLU A 13 19.66 -1.37 3.13
C GLU A 13 19.10 -0.11 2.42
N SER A 14 19.94 0.88 2.13
CA SER A 14 19.55 2.08 1.40
C SER A 14 19.06 1.74 -0.01
N ASN A 15 19.75 0.86 -0.74
CA ASN A 15 19.36 0.44 -2.08
C ASN A 15 18.02 -0.32 -2.06
N MET A 16 17.79 -1.18 -1.07
CA MET A 16 16.53 -1.92 -0.92
C MET A 16 15.37 -0.98 -0.58
N ASN A 17 15.60 0.02 0.26
CA ASN A 17 14.59 1.04 0.57
C ASN A 17 14.22 1.86 -0.65
N GLN A 18 15.18 2.28 -1.47
CA GLN A 18 14.92 3.00 -2.72
C GLN A 18 14.16 2.13 -3.72
N TYR A 19 14.52 0.87 -3.81
CA TYR A 19 13.84 -0.09 -4.69
C TYR A 19 12.38 -0.31 -4.23
N PHE A 20 12.16 -0.46 -2.95
CA PHE A 20 10.83 -0.58 -2.34
C PHE A 20 9.94 0.61 -2.72
N LYS A 21 10.44 1.84 -2.55
CA LYS A 21 9.69 3.05 -2.91
C LYS A 21 9.38 3.12 -4.39
N ALA A 22 10.35 2.80 -5.24
CA ALA A 22 10.18 2.80 -6.70
C ALA A 22 9.13 1.79 -7.12
N LEU A 23 9.13 0.60 -6.54
CA LEU A 23 8.15 -0.44 -6.85
C LEU A 23 6.73 -0.02 -6.45
N LEU A 24 6.56 0.58 -5.27
CA LEU A 24 5.25 1.10 -4.84
C LEU A 24 4.77 2.27 -5.69
N ALA A 25 5.68 3.09 -6.22
CA ALA A 25 5.33 4.16 -7.14
C ALA A 25 4.87 3.63 -8.49
N GLU A 26 5.49 2.58 -8.99
CA GLU A 26 5.20 1.97 -10.29
C GLU A 26 3.95 1.09 -10.28
N GLN A 27 3.80 0.26 -9.26
CA GLN A 27 2.68 -0.68 -9.17
C GLN A 27 1.38 0.04 -8.83
N THR A 28 0.28 -0.41 -9.41
CA THR A 28 -1.00 0.30 -9.38
C THR A 28 -2.11 -0.45 -8.65
N GLU A 29 -1.92 -1.74 -8.40
CA GLU A 29 -2.93 -2.58 -7.80
C GLU A 29 -2.34 -3.36 -6.64
N MET A 30 -3.17 -3.59 -5.61
CA MET A 30 -2.85 -4.50 -4.53
C MET A 30 -4.02 -5.45 -4.29
N ALA A 31 -3.71 -6.69 -3.94
CA ALA A 31 -4.68 -7.62 -3.41
C ALA A 31 -4.79 -7.36 -1.91
N LEU A 32 -5.91 -6.80 -1.47
CA LEU A 32 -6.17 -6.44 -0.08
C LEU A 32 -7.02 -7.51 0.58
N ALA A 33 -6.45 -8.18 1.57
CA ALA A 33 -7.12 -9.23 2.34
C ALA A 33 -7.64 -8.69 3.67
N THR A 34 -8.87 -9.03 3.97
CA THR A 34 -9.56 -8.75 5.23
C THR A 34 -10.03 -10.05 5.86
N SER A 35 -10.41 -10.02 7.14
CA SER A 35 -10.95 -11.18 7.84
C SER A 35 -12.00 -10.75 8.84
N VAL A 36 -13.14 -11.43 8.85
CA VAL A 36 -14.20 -11.26 9.86
C VAL A 36 -14.63 -12.62 10.35
N LYS A 37 -14.57 -12.85 11.67
CA LYS A 37 -14.94 -14.14 12.30
C LYS A 37 -14.26 -15.32 11.60
N ASP A 38 -12.95 -15.23 11.43
CA ASP A 38 -12.10 -16.23 10.78
C ASP A 38 -12.45 -16.53 9.32
N THR A 39 -13.28 -15.71 8.68
CA THR A 39 -13.57 -15.81 7.25
C THR A 39 -12.74 -14.77 6.49
N PRO A 40 -11.71 -15.21 5.76
CA PRO A 40 -10.89 -14.30 4.96
C PRO A 40 -11.60 -13.88 3.67
N ASN A 41 -11.30 -12.69 3.21
CA ASN A 41 -11.77 -12.18 1.92
C ASN A 41 -10.64 -11.39 1.25
N VAL A 42 -10.66 -11.29 -0.07
CA VAL A 42 -9.63 -10.58 -0.82
C VAL A 42 -10.23 -9.90 -2.05
N ARG A 43 -9.73 -8.70 -2.39
CA ARG A 43 -10.12 -7.96 -3.59
C ARG A 43 -8.95 -7.10 -4.06
N ILE A 44 -9.04 -6.63 -5.31
CA ILE A 44 -8.05 -5.74 -5.91
C ILE A 44 -8.44 -4.30 -5.62
N VAL A 45 -7.47 -3.51 -5.20
CA VAL A 45 -7.64 -2.09 -4.85
C VAL A 45 -6.47 -1.28 -5.42
N ASN A 46 -6.75 -0.08 -5.92
CA ASN A 46 -5.71 0.88 -6.28
C ASN A 46 -5.16 1.56 -5.02
N PHE A 47 -3.91 1.94 -5.04
CA PHE A 47 -3.26 2.54 -3.87
C PHE A 47 -2.30 3.65 -4.25
N TYR A 48 -2.00 4.51 -3.27
CA TYR A 48 -0.92 5.49 -3.32
C TYR A 48 -0.06 5.35 -2.08
N TYR A 49 1.27 5.26 -2.26
CA TYR A 49 2.22 5.25 -1.15
C TYR A 49 2.78 6.65 -0.95
N ASP A 50 2.60 7.20 0.25
CA ASP A 50 3.17 8.47 0.64
C ASP A 50 4.49 8.24 1.39
N GLU A 51 5.60 8.65 0.78
CA GLU A 51 6.94 8.46 1.35
C GLU A 51 7.17 9.25 2.63
N ASP A 52 6.53 10.40 2.78
CA ASP A 52 6.72 11.27 3.94
C ASP A 52 6.08 10.69 5.19
N THR A 53 4.85 10.20 5.09
CA THR A 53 4.14 9.57 6.21
C THR A 53 4.37 8.07 6.31
N LYS A 54 4.95 7.46 5.28
CA LYS A 54 5.18 6.00 5.17
C LYS A 54 3.90 5.19 5.29
N LYS A 55 2.83 5.68 4.66
CA LYS A 55 1.52 5.05 4.65
C LYS A 55 1.05 4.77 3.23
N LEU A 56 0.22 3.75 3.10
CA LEU A 56 -0.54 3.50 1.88
C LEU A 56 -1.93 4.10 2.03
N PHE A 57 -2.42 4.70 0.96
CA PHE A 57 -3.77 5.28 0.88
C PHE A 57 -4.58 4.59 -0.20
N PHE A 58 -5.87 4.43 0.06
CA PHE A 58 -6.82 3.99 -0.96
C PHE A 58 -8.17 4.70 -0.78
N ILE A 59 -8.88 4.83 -1.89
CA ILE A 59 -10.20 5.45 -1.94
C ILE A 59 -11.24 4.36 -2.14
N SER A 60 -12.33 4.41 -1.40
CA SER A 60 -13.44 3.45 -1.51
C SER A 60 -14.77 4.14 -1.37
N PHE A 61 -15.81 3.54 -1.97
CA PHE A 61 -17.18 3.90 -1.66
C PHE A 61 -17.51 3.53 -0.21
N LYS A 62 -18.17 4.45 0.49
CA LYS A 62 -18.50 4.32 1.92
C LYS A 62 -19.30 3.08 2.29
N ASN A 63 -20.15 2.61 1.35
CA ASN A 63 -21.03 1.47 1.58
C ASN A 63 -20.49 0.14 1.03
N SER A 64 -19.23 0.09 0.62
CA SER A 64 -18.66 -1.14 0.10
C SER A 64 -18.50 -2.20 1.19
N GLN A 65 -18.54 -3.48 0.80
CA GLN A 65 -18.39 -4.60 1.72
C GLN A 65 -17.08 -4.55 2.50
N LYS A 66 -15.96 -4.17 1.86
CA LYS A 66 -14.67 -4.09 2.54
C LYS A 66 -14.68 -3.07 3.69
N ILE A 67 -15.42 -1.98 3.56
CA ILE A 67 -15.50 -0.96 4.61
C ILE A 67 -16.25 -1.50 5.82
N GLN A 68 -17.31 -2.27 5.61
CA GLN A 68 -18.04 -2.94 6.69
C GLN A 68 -17.16 -3.97 7.39
N GLU A 69 -16.38 -4.75 6.64
CA GLU A 69 -15.43 -5.72 7.18
C GLU A 69 -14.34 -5.02 8.01
N LEU A 70 -13.77 -3.92 7.49
CA LEU A 70 -12.73 -3.16 8.19
C LEU A 70 -13.23 -2.48 9.46
N ALA A 71 -14.51 -2.11 9.51
CA ALA A 71 -15.11 -1.58 10.74
C ALA A 71 -15.16 -2.62 11.86
N THR A 72 -15.28 -3.91 11.51
CA THR A 72 -15.30 -5.02 12.46
C THR A 72 -13.88 -5.49 12.83
N ASN A 73 -13.01 -5.59 11.82
CA ASN A 73 -11.60 -5.98 12.00
C ASN A 73 -10.74 -5.19 11.04
N ASN A 74 -9.95 -4.28 11.58
CA ASN A 74 -9.10 -3.38 10.78
C ASN A 74 -7.72 -3.94 10.45
N ARG A 75 -7.41 -5.16 10.85
CA ARG A 75 -6.15 -5.82 10.51
C ARG A 75 -6.24 -6.41 9.12
N ILE A 76 -5.22 -6.14 8.30
CA ILE A 76 -5.18 -6.55 6.90
C ILE A 76 -3.85 -7.20 6.55
N ALA A 77 -3.87 -7.91 5.46
CA ALA A 77 -2.69 -8.27 4.70
C ALA A 77 -2.86 -7.82 3.26
N LEU A 78 -1.77 -7.51 2.60
CA LEU A 78 -1.81 -7.18 1.18
C LEU A 78 -0.59 -7.69 0.46
N THR A 79 -0.75 -7.88 -0.84
CA THR A 79 0.37 -7.97 -1.77
C THR A 79 0.11 -7.02 -2.94
N THR A 80 1.15 -6.33 -3.38
CA THR A 80 1.03 -5.59 -4.64
C THR A 80 1.04 -6.55 -5.82
N ILE A 81 0.45 -6.15 -6.94
CA ILE A 81 0.37 -7.00 -8.13
C ILE A 81 1.56 -6.71 -9.02
N PRO A 82 2.37 -7.72 -9.35
CA PRO A 82 3.56 -7.56 -10.19
C PRO A 82 3.22 -7.05 -11.60
N LYS A 83 4.16 -6.29 -12.17
CA LYS A 83 4.11 -5.85 -13.58
C LYS A 83 5.36 -6.38 -14.29
N GLY A 84 5.23 -7.51 -15.01
CA GLY A 84 6.24 -8.02 -15.91
C GLY A 84 7.40 -8.78 -15.28
N ASP A 85 8.07 -8.25 -14.26
CA ASP A 85 9.25 -8.86 -13.67
C ASP A 85 8.97 -9.81 -12.49
N GLY A 86 7.71 -9.94 -12.08
CA GLY A 86 7.29 -10.83 -10.99
C GLY A 86 7.59 -10.33 -9.58
N ARG A 87 8.16 -9.14 -9.42
CA ARG A 87 8.51 -8.57 -8.12
C ARG A 87 7.31 -7.90 -7.47
N TYR A 88 7.20 -8.02 -6.16
CA TYR A 88 6.07 -7.45 -5.43
C TYR A 88 6.41 -7.21 -3.95
N VAL A 89 5.52 -6.49 -3.28
CA VAL A 89 5.63 -6.16 -1.86
C VAL A 89 4.51 -6.88 -1.10
N ARG A 90 4.84 -7.43 0.07
CA ARG A 90 3.85 -7.96 1.03
C ARG A 90 3.88 -7.14 2.30
N ILE A 91 2.71 -6.84 2.83
CA ILE A 91 2.54 -6.04 4.04
C ILE A 91 1.43 -6.66 4.90
N GLN A 92 1.62 -6.64 6.21
CA GLN A 92 0.56 -6.75 7.20
C GLN A 92 0.43 -5.40 7.90
N GLY A 93 -0.78 -4.93 8.05
CA GLY A 93 -0.99 -3.58 8.58
C GLY A 93 -2.36 -3.38 9.20
N ILE A 94 -2.61 -2.13 9.55
CA ILE A 94 -3.85 -1.68 10.17
C ILE A 94 -4.44 -0.57 9.31
N VAL A 95 -5.73 -0.70 9.00
CA VAL A 95 -6.48 0.30 8.22
C VAL A 95 -7.27 1.18 9.15
N LYS A 96 -7.28 2.47 8.86
CA LYS A 96 -8.23 3.41 9.48
C LYS A 96 -8.70 4.42 8.45
N GLU A 97 -9.85 5.04 8.70
CA GLU A 97 -10.27 6.20 7.95
C GLU A 97 -9.22 7.30 8.12
N SER A 98 -8.81 7.91 7.01
CA SER A 98 -7.84 9.00 7.05
C SER A 98 -8.49 10.28 7.56
N GLN A 99 -7.71 11.09 8.27
CA GLN A 99 -8.11 12.45 8.61
C GLN A 99 -7.95 13.42 7.43
N LEU A 100 -7.19 13.02 6.40
CA LEU A 100 -7.13 13.75 5.15
C LEU A 100 -8.44 13.57 4.38
N SER A 101 -8.82 14.61 3.63
CA SER A 101 -9.99 14.55 2.75
C SER A 101 -9.63 13.96 1.39
N ILE A 102 -10.66 13.64 0.61
CA ILE A 102 -10.47 13.24 -0.80
C ILE A 102 -9.73 14.36 -1.57
N GLU A 103 -10.06 15.63 -1.30
CA GLU A 103 -9.39 16.75 -1.97
C GLU A 103 -7.90 16.84 -1.62
N ASP A 104 -7.50 16.47 -0.42
CA ASP A 104 -6.08 16.46 -0.02
C ASP A 104 -5.26 15.45 -0.82
N ILE A 105 -5.83 14.31 -1.18
CA ILE A 105 -5.15 13.23 -1.92
C ILE A 105 -5.38 13.29 -3.44
N ARG A 106 -6.35 14.08 -3.88
CA ARG A 106 -6.81 14.10 -5.27
C ARG A 106 -5.69 14.30 -6.28
N GLY A 107 -4.83 15.28 -6.06
CA GLY A 107 -3.75 15.61 -7.00
C GLY A 107 -2.83 14.44 -7.30
N VAL A 108 -2.30 13.80 -6.26
CA VAL A 108 -1.38 12.65 -6.42
C VAL A 108 -2.11 11.41 -6.91
N PHE A 109 -3.36 11.21 -6.49
CA PHE A 109 -4.14 10.05 -6.89
C PHE A 109 -4.53 10.11 -8.38
N VAL A 110 -4.98 11.27 -8.85
CA VAL A 110 -5.32 11.49 -10.25
C VAL A 110 -4.07 11.44 -11.14
N GLN A 111 -2.92 11.91 -10.65
CA GLN A 111 -1.66 11.80 -11.40
C GLN A 111 -1.31 10.33 -11.65
N LYS A 112 -1.48 9.48 -10.66
CA LYS A 112 -1.21 8.04 -10.78
C LYS A 112 -2.31 7.30 -11.55
N TYR A 113 -3.57 7.70 -11.34
CA TYR A 113 -4.76 7.08 -11.91
C TYR A 113 -5.66 8.14 -12.54
N PRO A 114 -5.43 8.55 -13.79
CA PRO A 114 -6.19 9.66 -14.40
C PRO A 114 -7.71 9.49 -14.39
N TYR A 115 -8.21 8.25 -14.47
CA TYR A 115 -9.65 7.99 -14.45
C TYR A 115 -10.33 8.30 -13.11
N TYR A 116 -9.57 8.48 -12.02
CA TYR A 116 -10.13 8.93 -10.74
C TYR A 116 -10.63 10.36 -10.77
N GLN A 117 -10.22 11.16 -11.75
CA GLN A 117 -10.76 12.51 -11.93
C GLN A 117 -12.28 12.49 -12.04
N ASP A 118 -12.81 11.65 -12.93
CA ASP A 118 -14.27 11.53 -13.15
C ASP A 118 -14.96 10.88 -11.95
N ILE A 119 -14.37 9.87 -11.35
CA ILE A 119 -14.93 9.19 -10.18
C ILE A 119 -15.09 10.18 -9.03
N ILE A 120 -14.07 10.99 -8.75
CA ILE A 120 -14.11 11.97 -7.66
C ILE A 120 -15.10 13.06 -7.96
N GLU A 121 -15.15 13.59 -9.19
CA GLU A 121 -16.10 14.63 -9.59
C GLU A 121 -17.55 14.18 -9.45
N GLN A 122 -17.86 12.93 -9.82
CA GLN A 122 -19.23 12.41 -9.83
C GLN A 122 -19.68 11.88 -8.47
N HIS A 123 -18.76 11.42 -7.62
CA HIS A 123 -19.08 10.64 -6.43
C HIS A 123 -18.38 11.11 -5.14
N SER A 124 -17.86 12.34 -5.08
CA SER A 124 -17.06 12.82 -3.95
C SER A 124 -17.74 12.61 -2.58
N ASN A 125 -19.06 12.80 -2.50
CA ASN A 125 -19.84 12.63 -1.26
C ASN A 125 -20.00 11.16 -0.83
N SER A 126 -19.81 10.23 -1.75
CA SER A 126 -19.93 8.79 -1.52
C SER A 126 -18.60 8.09 -1.33
N LEU A 127 -17.50 8.83 -1.48
CA LEU A 127 -16.14 8.31 -1.37
C LEU A 127 -15.54 8.63 -0.01
N GLN A 128 -14.63 7.77 0.42
CA GLN A 128 -13.91 7.91 1.67
C GLN A 128 -12.46 7.49 1.47
N LEU A 129 -11.54 8.22 2.13
CA LEU A 129 -10.12 7.94 2.10
C LEU A 129 -9.72 7.10 3.31
N PHE A 130 -8.97 6.04 3.04
CA PHE A 130 -8.43 5.15 4.06
C PHE A 130 -6.91 5.14 4.01
N GLU A 131 -6.29 4.95 5.17
CA GLU A 131 -4.85 4.81 5.28
C GLU A 131 -4.47 3.49 5.93
N ILE A 132 -3.38 2.89 5.45
CA ILE A 132 -2.80 1.67 5.98
C ILE A 132 -1.48 2.02 6.64
N SER A 133 -1.39 1.73 7.94
CA SER A 133 -0.16 1.87 8.73
C SER A 133 0.50 0.51 8.87
N PHE A 134 1.83 0.49 8.75
CA PHE A 134 2.63 -0.74 8.89
C PHE A 134 4.05 -0.36 9.32
N SER A 135 4.74 -1.27 9.99
CA SER A 135 6.11 -1.06 10.46
C SER A 135 7.14 -1.75 9.58
N ASP A 136 6.78 -2.90 9.02
CA ASP A 136 7.64 -3.73 8.20
C ASP A 136 6.95 -4.05 6.88
N ALA A 137 7.76 -4.23 5.83
CA ALA A 137 7.31 -4.76 4.56
C ALA A 137 8.30 -5.82 4.08
N PHE A 138 7.82 -6.71 3.20
CA PHE A 138 8.67 -7.70 2.55
C PHE A 138 8.71 -7.42 1.05
N LEU A 139 9.91 -7.22 0.55
CA LEU A 139 10.17 -7.04 -0.87
C LEU A 139 10.54 -8.40 -1.46
N VAL A 140 9.69 -8.94 -2.31
CA VAL A 140 9.89 -10.24 -2.95
C VAL A 140 10.50 -10.01 -4.32
N LEU A 141 11.78 -10.38 -4.47
CA LEU A 141 12.55 -10.18 -5.70
C LEU A 141 12.50 -11.40 -6.62
N ASP A 142 12.49 -12.59 -6.03
CA ASP A 142 12.27 -13.87 -6.70
C ASP A 142 11.86 -14.94 -5.68
N ASN A 143 11.72 -16.19 -6.12
CA ASN A 143 11.26 -17.30 -5.25
C ASN A 143 12.17 -17.55 -4.04
N ASN A 144 13.43 -17.14 -4.11
CA ASN A 144 14.44 -17.41 -3.09
C ASN A 144 14.94 -16.16 -2.38
N GLN A 145 14.59 -14.97 -2.89
CA GLN A 145 15.09 -13.71 -2.37
C GLN A 145 13.96 -12.81 -1.88
N VAL A 146 13.83 -12.72 -0.56
CA VAL A 146 12.88 -11.86 0.12
C VAL A 146 13.67 -10.96 1.07
N GLU A 147 13.51 -9.65 0.92
CA GLU A 147 14.18 -8.65 1.76
C GLU A 147 13.16 -7.98 2.68
N LYS A 148 13.49 -7.94 3.98
CA LYS A 148 12.66 -7.23 4.97
C LYS A 148 13.02 -5.75 4.96
N ILE A 149 12.02 -4.90 4.78
CA ILE A 149 12.14 -3.44 4.82
C ILE A 149 11.56 -2.96 6.13
N LYS A 150 12.38 -2.28 6.93
CA LYS A 150 11.94 -1.60 8.15
C LYS A 150 11.73 -0.12 7.86
N LEU A 151 10.60 0.40 8.29
CA LEU A 151 10.20 1.80 8.05
C LEU A 151 10.41 2.70 9.26
#